data_6089707abfa7bd4701a2b1b891fa9701
#
_entry.id   6089707abfa7bd4701a2b1b891fa9701
#
_cell.length_a   1.000
_cell.length_b   1.000
_cell.length_c   1.000
_cell.angle_alpha   90.00
_cell.angle_beta   90.00
_cell.angle_gamma   90.00
#
_symmetry.space_group_name_H-M   'P 1'
#
loop_
_entity.id
_entity.type
_entity.pdbx_description
1 polymer ?
#
loop_
_entity_poly.entity_id
_entity_poly.type
_entity_poly.pdbx_seq_one_letter_code
_entity_poly.pdbx_strand_id
1 'polypeptide(L)'
;MTPLFNDAIAAFNRGDYFDAAEMFEKSIPDIEPDFKDLVGALNRIAAAMHLRFERGTRQGAINLLSQAMLVLDDMKPERGGIDTGRLFDEVFAFTEEIRASPRDERSGLKYRARIFIERRRAPKINRAK
;
A
#
# COMPACT_ATOMS: atom_id res chain seq x y z
N MET A 1 -15.95 0.11 -9.63
CA MET A 1 -14.94 0.50 -10.61
C MET A 1 -14.68 -0.62 -11.60
N THR A 2 -13.60 -0.57 -12.36
CA THR A 2 -13.34 -1.54 -13.44
C THR A 2 -12.95 -2.91 -12.88
N PRO A 3 -13.10 -4.00 -13.68
CA PRO A 3 -12.60 -5.31 -13.28
C PRO A 3 -11.11 -5.32 -12.96
N LEU A 4 -10.31 -4.56 -13.73
CA LEU A 4 -8.87 -4.47 -13.49
C LEU A 4 -8.56 -3.85 -12.13
N PHE A 5 -9.31 -2.82 -11.74
CA PHE A 5 -9.17 -2.21 -10.42
C PHE A 5 -9.48 -3.22 -9.31
N ASN A 6 -10.54 -4.00 -9.48
CA ASN A 6 -10.92 -5.04 -8.52
C ASN A 6 -9.86 -6.13 -8.43
N ASP A 7 -9.29 -6.53 -9.57
CA ASP A 7 -8.20 -7.51 -9.61
C ASP A 7 -6.95 -6.98 -8.90
N ALA A 8 -6.67 -5.68 -9.04
CA ALA A 8 -5.56 -5.04 -8.35
C ALA A 8 -5.72 -5.10 -6.84
N ILE A 9 -6.93 -4.84 -6.34
CA ILE A 9 -7.23 -4.97 -4.90
C ILE A 9 -6.98 -6.40 -4.43
N ALA A 10 -7.47 -7.37 -5.19
CA ALA A 10 -7.29 -8.78 -4.84
C ALA A 10 -5.81 -9.15 -4.80
N ALA A 11 -5.03 -8.71 -5.80
CA ALA A 11 -3.59 -8.95 -5.84
C ALA A 11 -2.89 -8.32 -4.63
N PHE A 12 -3.24 -7.08 -4.30
CA PHE A 12 -2.70 -6.39 -3.13
C PHE A 12 -2.97 -7.19 -1.85
N ASN A 13 -4.21 -7.60 -1.66
CA ASN A 13 -4.61 -8.30 -0.44
C ASN A 13 -4.00 -9.69 -0.30
N ARG A 14 -3.58 -10.34 -1.40
CA ARG A 14 -2.84 -11.61 -1.32
C ARG A 14 -1.32 -11.41 -1.22
N GLY A 15 -0.83 -10.17 -1.24
CA GLY A 15 0.59 -9.88 -1.12
C GLY A 15 1.36 -9.82 -2.44
N ASP A 16 0.68 -9.85 -3.57
CA ASP A 16 1.30 -9.72 -4.90
C ASP A 16 1.44 -8.25 -5.25
N TYR A 17 2.32 -7.55 -4.56
CA TYR A 17 2.38 -6.10 -4.57
C TYR A 17 2.87 -5.52 -5.90
N PHE A 18 3.84 -6.17 -6.55
CA PHE A 18 4.30 -5.71 -7.86
C PHE A 18 3.16 -5.76 -8.87
N ASP A 19 2.47 -6.90 -8.93
CA ASP A 19 1.34 -7.06 -9.84
C ASP A 19 0.22 -6.08 -9.52
N ALA A 20 -0.07 -5.88 -8.24
CA ALA A 20 -1.08 -4.92 -7.81
C ALA A 20 -0.73 -3.51 -8.28
N ALA A 21 0.52 -3.08 -8.10
CA ALA A 21 0.95 -1.75 -8.52
C ALA A 21 0.77 -1.56 -10.04
N GLU A 22 1.17 -2.56 -10.84
CA GLU A 22 1.00 -2.50 -12.28
C GLU A 22 -0.48 -2.44 -12.68
N MET A 23 -1.32 -3.24 -12.04
CA MET A 23 -2.75 -3.26 -12.33
C MET A 23 -3.43 -1.93 -11.97
N PHE A 24 -3.08 -1.34 -10.82
CA PHE A 24 -3.60 -0.01 -10.46
C PHE A 24 -3.21 1.01 -11.50
N GLU A 25 -1.95 1.04 -11.92
CA GLU A 25 -1.48 1.99 -12.91
C GLU A 25 -2.21 1.82 -14.24
N LYS A 26 -2.35 0.59 -14.70
CA LYS A 26 -3.04 0.29 -15.96
C LYS A 26 -4.52 0.62 -15.90
N SER A 27 -5.14 0.63 -14.73
CA SER A 27 -6.56 0.93 -14.58
C SER A 27 -6.86 2.43 -14.68
N ILE A 28 -5.88 3.29 -14.43
CA ILE A 28 -6.09 4.75 -14.33
C ILE A 28 -6.82 5.36 -15.53
N PRO A 29 -6.45 5.04 -16.79
CA PRO A 29 -7.15 5.64 -17.94
C PRO A 29 -8.66 5.39 -17.96
N ASP A 30 -9.12 4.29 -17.38
CA ASP A 30 -10.53 3.90 -17.37
C ASP A 30 -11.24 4.27 -16.07
N ILE A 31 -10.56 4.96 -15.15
CA ILE A 31 -11.14 5.39 -13.87
C ILE A 31 -11.76 6.77 -14.05
N GLU A 32 -12.91 6.99 -13.42
CA GLU A 32 -13.54 8.29 -13.39
C GLU A 32 -12.61 9.33 -12.75
N PRO A 33 -12.58 10.58 -13.28
CA PRO A 33 -11.64 11.60 -12.76
C PRO A 33 -11.66 11.79 -11.26
N ASP A 34 -12.83 11.68 -10.63
CA ASP A 34 -12.98 11.87 -9.19
C ASP A 34 -12.26 10.80 -8.35
N PHE A 35 -11.93 9.66 -8.96
CA PHE A 35 -11.29 8.54 -8.26
C PHE A 35 -9.84 8.31 -8.67
N LYS A 36 -9.30 9.10 -9.61
CA LYS A 36 -7.91 8.90 -10.08
C LYS A 36 -6.89 9.09 -8.97
N ASP A 37 -7.10 10.06 -8.09
CA ASP A 37 -6.18 10.29 -6.98
C ASP A 37 -6.20 9.13 -5.99
N LEU A 38 -7.37 8.55 -5.76
CA LEU A 38 -7.47 7.34 -4.92
C LEU A 38 -6.65 6.20 -5.51
N VAL A 39 -6.83 5.93 -6.81
CA VAL A 39 -6.10 4.84 -7.47
C VAL A 39 -4.59 5.11 -7.45
N GLY A 40 -4.18 6.37 -7.64
CA GLY A 40 -2.79 6.78 -7.52
C GLY A 40 -2.21 6.51 -6.13
N ALA A 41 -3.00 6.78 -5.07
CA ALA A 41 -2.59 6.48 -3.70
C ALA A 41 -2.43 4.97 -3.48
N LEU A 42 -3.39 4.18 -3.97
CA LEU A 42 -3.31 2.71 -3.86
C LEU A 42 -2.11 2.16 -4.61
N ASN A 43 -1.80 2.73 -5.78
CA ASN A 43 -0.60 2.35 -6.54
C ASN A 43 0.68 2.63 -5.72
N ARG A 44 0.77 3.79 -5.08
CA ARG A 44 1.92 4.14 -4.25
C ARG A 44 2.08 3.19 -3.07
N ILE A 45 0.97 2.81 -2.43
CA ILE A 45 1.02 1.85 -1.32
C ILE A 45 1.54 0.50 -1.81
N ALA A 46 1.03 0.00 -2.94
CA ALA A 46 1.50 -1.27 -3.51
C ALA A 46 2.98 -1.20 -3.87
N ALA A 47 3.42 -0.10 -4.49
CA ALA A 47 4.83 0.10 -4.83
C ALA A 47 5.71 0.13 -3.57
N ALA A 48 5.23 0.78 -2.50
CA ALA A 48 5.95 0.84 -1.23
C ALA A 48 6.11 -0.55 -0.61
N MET A 49 5.06 -1.36 -0.63
CA MET A 49 5.11 -2.73 -0.12
C MET A 49 6.12 -3.55 -0.92
N HIS A 50 6.11 -3.41 -2.25
CA HIS A 50 7.07 -4.10 -3.11
C HIS A 50 8.52 -3.70 -2.76
N LEU A 51 8.79 -2.40 -2.64
CA LEU A 51 10.13 -1.92 -2.28
C LEU A 51 10.58 -2.48 -0.94
N ARG A 52 9.70 -2.46 0.04
CA ARG A 52 10.04 -2.92 1.40
C ARG A 52 10.30 -4.41 1.44
N PHE A 53 9.40 -5.21 0.88
CA PHE A 53 9.45 -6.66 1.04
C PHE A 53 10.39 -7.35 0.03
N GLU A 54 10.44 -6.86 -1.20
CA GLU A 54 11.27 -7.49 -2.24
C GLU A 54 12.67 -6.91 -2.29
N ARG A 55 12.83 -5.63 -1.96
CA ARG A 55 14.12 -4.95 -2.07
C ARG A 55 14.72 -4.53 -0.73
N GLY A 56 13.98 -4.66 0.35
CA GLY A 56 14.43 -4.25 1.68
C GLY A 56 14.62 -2.75 1.83
N THR A 57 14.07 -1.95 0.92
CA THR A 57 14.21 -0.50 0.91
C THR A 57 13.37 0.11 2.02
N ARG A 58 13.99 0.96 2.83
CA ARG A 58 13.31 1.60 3.96
C ARG A 58 12.79 2.99 3.59
N GLN A 59 13.69 3.91 3.22
CA GLN A 59 13.32 5.31 3.03
C GLN A 59 12.39 5.52 1.84
N GLY A 60 12.64 4.83 0.73
CA GLY A 60 11.77 4.93 -0.45
C GLY A 60 10.36 4.47 -0.15
N ALA A 61 10.22 3.38 0.62
CA ALA A 61 8.90 2.89 1.03
C ALA A 61 8.20 3.92 1.92
N ILE A 62 8.90 4.48 2.92
CA ILE A 62 8.34 5.51 3.81
C ILE A 62 7.86 6.72 3.01
N ASN A 63 8.65 7.16 2.02
CA ASN A 63 8.28 8.32 1.21
C ASN A 63 7.00 8.09 0.43
N LEU A 64 6.86 6.91 -0.20
CA LEU A 64 5.65 6.56 -0.95
C LEU A 64 4.44 6.44 -0.05
N LEU A 65 4.60 5.82 1.12
CA LEU A 65 3.50 5.68 2.09
C LEU A 65 3.06 7.03 2.61
N SER A 66 4.00 7.94 2.89
CA SER A 66 3.69 9.29 3.36
C SER A 66 2.90 10.08 2.31
N GLN A 67 3.28 9.97 1.04
CA GLN A 67 2.54 10.61 -0.05
C GLN A 67 1.12 10.05 -0.16
N ALA A 68 0.97 8.73 -0.07
CA ALA A 68 -0.33 8.09 -0.12
C ALA A 68 -1.21 8.53 1.04
N MET A 69 -0.65 8.65 2.25
CA MET A 69 -1.41 9.09 3.42
C MET A 69 -1.97 10.50 3.27
N LEU A 70 -1.22 11.41 2.66
CA LEU A 70 -1.72 12.77 2.41
C LEU A 70 -2.98 12.74 1.54
N VAL A 71 -2.99 11.89 0.53
CA VAL A 71 -4.16 11.75 -0.36
C VAL A 71 -5.31 11.08 0.38
N LEU A 72 -5.04 9.98 1.10
CA LEU A 72 -6.08 9.24 1.82
C LEU A 72 -6.74 10.07 2.92
N ASP A 73 -5.99 10.97 3.56
CA ASP A 73 -6.53 11.79 4.64
C ASP A 73 -7.70 12.66 4.14
N ASP A 74 -7.59 13.18 2.93
CA ASP A 74 -8.65 13.99 2.32
C ASP A 74 -9.84 13.15 1.85
N MET A 75 -9.71 11.84 1.83
CA MET A 75 -10.73 10.92 1.29
C MET A 75 -11.45 10.09 2.34
N LYS A 76 -11.17 10.36 3.63
CA LYS A 76 -11.84 9.65 4.73
C LYS A 76 -13.30 10.08 4.86
N PRO A 77 -14.18 9.20 5.34
CA PRO A 77 -13.94 7.81 5.78
C PRO A 77 -14.05 6.79 4.66
N GLU A 78 -14.61 7.18 3.51
CA GLU A 78 -14.87 6.28 2.39
C GLU A 78 -14.67 7.03 1.08
N ARG A 79 -14.14 6.35 0.08
CA ARG A 79 -14.04 6.89 -1.28
C ARG A 79 -14.07 5.74 -2.28
N GLY A 80 -14.94 5.86 -3.30
CA GLY A 80 -15.02 4.85 -4.34
C GLY A 80 -15.33 3.45 -3.84
N GLY A 81 -16.09 3.33 -2.75
CA GLY A 81 -16.42 2.05 -2.15
C GLY A 81 -15.31 1.44 -1.29
N ILE A 82 -14.22 2.16 -1.08
CA ILE A 82 -13.09 1.71 -0.27
C ILE A 82 -13.16 2.35 1.12
N ASP A 83 -12.89 1.57 2.17
CA ASP A 83 -12.75 2.08 3.53
C ASP A 83 -11.40 2.78 3.68
N THR A 84 -11.37 4.05 3.29
CA THR A 84 -10.14 4.87 3.28
C THR A 84 -9.70 5.26 4.68
N GLY A 85 -10.63 5.38 5.61
CA GLY A 85 -10.29 5.65 7.01
C GLY A 85 -9.50 4.51 7.63
N ARG A 86 -9.97 3.29 7.47
CA ARG A 86 -9.28 2.11 7.96
C ARG A 86 -7.93 1.91 7.26
N LEU A 87 -7.91 2.12 5.94
CA LEU A 87 -6.68 1.98 5.17
C LEU A 87 -5.63 2.98 5.65
N PHE A 88 -6.03 4.25 5.88
CA PHE A 88 -5.13 5.26 6.41
C PHE A 88 -4.52 4.79 7.74
N ASP A 89 -5.35 4.31 8.65
CA ASP A 89 -4.87 3.90 9.97
C ASP A 89 -3.89 2.72 9.87
N GLU A 90 -4.17 1.75 9.01
CA GLU A 90 -3.30 0.59 8.82
C GLU A 90 -1.97 0.99 8.15
N VAL A 91 -2.03 1.89 7.17
CA VAL A 91 -0.83 2.41 6.51
C VAL A 91 0.02 3.23 7.49
N PHE A 92 -0.63 4.05 8.33
CA PHE A 92 0.08 4.82 9.36
C PHE A 92 0.81 3.89 10.32
N ALA A 93 0.13 2.89 10.86
CA ALA A 93 0.75 1.95 11.79
C ALA A 93 1.92 1.19 11.15
N PHE A 94 1.75 0.77 9.90
CA PHE A 94 2.80 0.07 9.17
C PHE A 94 4.01 0.98 8.92
N THR A 95 3.77 2.24 8.56
CA THR A 95 4.84 3.22 8.33
C THR A 95 5.65 3.45 9.59
N GLU A 96 4.97 3.57 10.74
CA GLU A 96 5.66 3.74 12.02
C GLU A 96 6.51 2.51 12.37
N GLU A 97 6.03 1.32 12.05
CA GLU A 97 6.79 0.09 12.26
C GLU A 97 8.06 0.07 11.40
N ILE A 98 7.98 0.50 10.14
CA ILE A 98 9.16 0.60 9.28
C ILE A 98 10.14 1.65 9.82
N ARG A 99 9.65 2.79 10.28
CA ARG A 99 10.51 3.86 10.85
C ARG A 99 11.30 3.36 12.04
N ALA A 100 10.73 2.48 12.84
CA ALA A 100 11.38 1.90 14.01
C ALA A 100 12.41 0.84 13.65
N SER A 101 12.45 0.38 12.39
CA SER A 101 13.37 -0.67 11.94
C SER A 101 14.80 -0.14 11.82
N PRO A 102 15.82 -0.94 12.18
CA PRO A 102 17.22 -0.56 11.97
C PRO A 102 17.54 -0.36 10.49
N ARG A 103 18.43 0.60 10.22
CA ARG A 103 18.78 0.97 8.82
C ARG A 103 19.56 -0.10 8.07
N ASP A 104 20.42 -0.84 8.79
CA ASP A 104 21.49 -1.62 8.14
C ASP A 104 21.27 -3.12 8.15
N GLU A 105 20.13 -3.61 8.60
CA GLU A 105 19.83 -5.04 8.60
C GLU A 105 19.18 -5.45 7.30
N ARG A 106 20.02 -5.77 6.29
CA ARG A 106 19.53 -6.21 4.98
C ARG A 106 19.58 -7.72 4.79
N SER A 107 20.21 -8.43 5.70
CA SER A 107 20.37 -9.88 5.61
C SER A 107 20.51 -10.48 6.97
N GLY A 108 20.32 -11.80 7.06
CA GLY A 108 20.43 -12.54 8.30
C GLY A 108 19.08 -12.88 8.91
N LEU A 109 19.13 -13.63 10.00
CA LEU A 109 17.92 -14.17 10.62
C LEU A 109 17.02 -13.09 11.21
N LYS A 110 17.61 -12.07 11.84
CA LYS A 110 16.83 -10.97 12.42
C LYS A 110 16.06 -10.20 11.35
N TYR A 111 16.71 -9.93 10.22
CA TYR A 111 16.07 -9.25 9.11
C TYR A 111 14.91 -10.08 8.55
N ARG A 112 15.13 -11.37 8.32
CA ARG A 112 14.09 -12.27 7.81
C ARG A 112 12.90 -12.36 8.73
N ALA A 113 13.15 -12.46 10.05
CA ALA A 113 12.09 -12.49 11.04
C ALA A 113 11.29 -11.19 11.05
N ARG A 114 11.97 -10.05 10.97
CA ARG A 114 11.32 -8.74 10.92
C ARG A 114 10.43 -8.59 9.68
N ILE A 115 10.95 -8.95 8.51
CA ILE A 115 10.17 -8.87 7.25
C ILE A 115 8.96 -9.81 7.30
N PHE A 116 9.11 -10.99 7.86
CA PHE A 116 8.00 -11.93 8.02
C PHE A 116 6.89 -11.31 8.89
N ILE A 117 7.26 -10.69 10.02
CA ILE A 117 6.30 -10.04 10.92
C ILE A 117 5.64 -8.84 10.23
N GLU A 118 6.42 -7.99 9.55
CA GLU A 118 5.89 -6.83 8.83
C GLU A 118 4.89 -7.27 7.76
N ARG A 119 5.19 -8.33 7.02
CA ARG A 119 4.30 -8.87 5.98
C ARG A 119 2.97 -9.31 6.54
N ARG A 120 2.97 -9.92 7.73
CA ARG A 120 1.74 -10.34 8.39
C ARG A 120 0.88 -9.16 8.87
N ARG A 121 1.53 -8.02 9.12
CA ARG A 121 0.86 -6.79 9.58
C ARG A 121 0.61 -5.79 8.45
N ALA A 122 0.89 -6.19 7.21
CA ALA A 122 0.72 -5.30 6.07
C ALA A 122 -0.73 -4.84 5.93
N PRO A 123 -0.94 -3.59 5.50
CA PRO A 123 -2.28 -3.06 5.30
C PRO A 123 -3.08 -3.89 4.30
N LYS A 124 -4.40 -3.87 4.46
CA LYS A 124 -5.35 -4.48 3.52
C LYS A 124 -6.27 -3.41 2.98
N ILE A 125 -6.73 -3.59 1.76
CA ILE A 125 -7.72 -2.72 1.15
C ILE A 125 -9.09 -3.37 1.34
N ASN A 126 -9.94 -2.71 2.11
CA ASN A 126 -11.25 -3.24 2.47
C ASN A 126 -12.35 -2.39 1.86
N ARG A 127 -13.46 -3.05 1.50
CA ARG A 127 -14.64 -2.34 1.03
C ARG A 127 -15.33 -1.65 2.20
N ALA A 128 -15.87 -0.48 1.95
CA ALA A 128 -16.69 0.24 2.93
C ALA A 128 -18.02 -0.51 3.10
N LYS A 129 -18.53 -0.54 4.31
CA LYS A 129 -19.80 -1.17 4.62
C LYS A 129 -20.99 -0.24 4.36
#